data_ebb1759f9eb0c39b267f241090485a62
#
_entry.id   ebb1759f9eb0c39b267f241090485a62
#
_cell.length_a   1.000
_cell.length_b   1.000
_cell.length_c   1.000
_cell.angle_alpha   90.00
_cell.angle_beta   90.00
_cell.angle_gamma   90.00
#
_symmetry.space_group_name_H-M   'P 1'
#
loop_
_entity.id
_entity.type
_entity.pdbx_description
1 polymer ?
#
loop_
_entity_poly.entity_id
_entity_poly.type
_entity_poly.pdbx_seq_one_letter_code
_entity_poly.pdbx_strand_id
1 'polypeptide(L)'
;RKNSDFAILYRTNAQSRAMEDALRKRDIPYRIYGGLSFYQRKEIKDILAYLRLIVNPKDEESLKRIINYPARGIGQTTVDKLVVASKQFNLSLFETINKARELDLKFNAGTLLKLSDFTLLIQRFQIENEALNAFEMADLVTKKVGFVQELKKDATPEGIARIENVEELLNGMRDFIEGQEELADATGSLSEFLEDVALATDLDKDDDPNSDRVALMTIHLAKGLEFPFVFIVGMEEDLFPSAMSLNTRSELEEERRLFYVALTRAEERAFLSYTLSRYRWGKLIDAEPSRFIEEIDPKYINSIKPKESYQYKPLMDTSIFEN
;
A
#
# COMPACT_ATOMS: atom_id res chain seq x y z
N ARG A 1 23.18 7.56 -20.20
CA ARG A 1 21.73 7.35 -20.24
C ARG A 1 21.04 8.33 -19.30
N LYS A 2 19.83 8.76 -19.64
CA LYS A 2 18.97 9.62 -18.81
C LYS A 2 17.97 8.75 -18.07
N ASN A 3 17.38 9.26 -16.99
CA ASN A 3 16.30 8.55 -16.28
C ASN A 3 15.09 8.30 -17.19
N SER A 4 14.80 9.24 -18.09
CA SER A 4 13.72 9.13 -19.08
C SER A 4 13.92 8.02 -20.12
N ASP A 5 15.13 7.43 -20.23
CA ASP A 5 15.39 6.27 -21.08
C ASP A 5 14.81 4.97 -20.48
N PHE A 6 14.33 5.00 -19.21
CA PHE A 6 13.92 3.82 -18.46
C PHE A 6 12.43 3.85 -18.12
N ALA A 7 11.77 2.71 -18.30
CA ALA A 7 10.42 2.47 -17.80
C ALA A 7 10.35 1.21 -16.94
N ILE A 8 9.55 1.26 -15.87
CA ILE A 8 9.20 0.11 -15.04
C ILE A 8 7.73 -0.19 -15.28
N LEU A 9 7.45 -1.36 -15.81
CA LEU A 9 6.12 -1.83 -16.13
C LEU A 9 5.69 -2.93 -15.16
N TYR A 10 4.49 -2.80 -14.63
CA TYR A 10 3.90 -3.76 -13.69
C TYR A 10 2.48 -4.14 -14.10
N ARG A 11 2.01 -5.31 -13.63
CA ARG A 11 0.69 -5.84 -13.98
C ARG A 11 -0.42 -5.14 -13.19
N THR A 12 -0.24 -4.89 -11.89
CA THR A 12 -1.22 -4.24 -11.02
C THR A 12 -0.63 -3.00 -10.36
N ASN A 13 -1.51 -2.04 -10.05
CA ASN A 13 -1.09 -0.79 -9.40
C ASN A 13 -0.44 -1.02 -8.03
N ALA A 14 -0.83 -2.06 -7.30
CA ALA A 14 -0.25 -2.37 -5.98
C ALA A 14 1.28 -2.52 -6.04
N GLN A 15 1.81 -3.10 -7.12
CA GLN A 15 3.25 -3.32 -7.31
C GLN A 15 4.08 -2.01 -7.36
N SER A 16 3.44 -0.85 -7.60
CA SER A 16 4.17 0.43 -7.70
C SER A 16 4.87 0.80 -6.39
N ARG A 17 4.28 0.47 -5.21
CA ARG A 17 4.85 0.83 -3.90
C ARG A 17 6.32 0.42 -3.75
N ALA A 18 6.62 -0.86 -3.97
CA ALA A 18 7.98 -1.36 -3.82
C ALA A 18 8.97 -0.66 -4.76
N MET A 19 8.52 -0.31 -5.98
CA MET A 19 9.34 0.42 -6.95
C MET A 19 9.50 1.88 -6.55
N GLU A 20 8.43 2.54 -6.11
CA GLU A 20 8.45 3.91 -5.60
C GLU A 20 9.42 4.03 -4.40
N ASP A 21 9.29 3.13 -3.42
CA ASP A 21 10.15 3.11 -2.23
C ASP A 21 11.63 2.84 -2.60
N ALA A 22 11.88 1.89 -3.50
CA ALA A 22 13.24 1.56 -3.93
C ALA A 22 13.92 2.70 -4.71
N LEU A 23 13.19 3.40 -5.56
CA LEU A 23 13.72 4.55 -6.32
C LEU A 23 13.96 5.73 -5.38
N ARG A 24 13.05 5.99 -4.45
CA ARG A 24 13.17 7.06 -3.45
C ARG A 24 14.38 6.85 -2.54
N LYS A 25 14.56 5.64 -1.99
CA LYS A 25 15.75 5.30 -1.16
C LYS A 25 17.08 5.50 -1.88
N ARG A 26 17.08 5.61 -3.22
CA ARG A 26 18.26 5.83 -4.07
C ARG A 26 18.31 7.22 -4.69
N ASP A 27 17.41 8.12 -4.29
CA ASP A 27 17.29 9.47 -4.87
C ASP A 27 17.15 9.46 -6.40
N ILE A 28 16.48 8.44 -6.95
CA ILE A 28 16.20 8.33 -8.38
C ILE A 28 14.82 8.94 -8.65
N PRO A 29 14.72 10.06 -9.39
CA PRO A 29 13.45 10.68 -9.67
C PRO A 29 12.60 9.82 -10.61
N TYR A 30 11.32 9.69 -10.30
CA TYR A 30 10.36 8.90 -11.08
C TYR A 30 9.05 9.66 -11.30
N ARG A 31 8.25 9.16 -12.23
CA ARG A 31 6.88 9.64 -12.47
C ARG A 31 5.94 8.47 -12.69
N ILE A 32 4.80 8.51 -12.03
CA ILE A 32 3.71 7.54 -12.22
C ILE A 32 2.79 8.05 -13.32
N TYR A 33 2.55 7.21 -14.31
CA TYR A 33 1.61 7.51 -15.40
C TYR A 33 0.27 6.82 -15.16
N GLY A 34 -0.80 7.60 -15.35
CA GLY A 34 -2.17 7.09 -15.31
C GLY A 34 -2.70 6.71 -13.92
N GLY A 35 -2.09 7.21 -12.86
CA GLY A 35 -2.50 6.92 -11.49
C GLY A 35 -1.94 7.89 -10.47
N LEU A 36 -2.30 7.67 -9.21
CA LEU A 36 -1.73 8.35 -8.06
C LEU A 36 -0.56 7.54 -7.51
N SER A 37 0.41 8.21 -6.90
CA SER A 37 1.42 7.54 -6.08
C SER A 37 0.75 6.70 -4.99
N PHE A 38 1.43 5.67 -4.53
CA PHE A 38 0.84 4.67 -3.66
C PHE A 38 0.18 5.29 -2.41
N TYR A 39 0.90 6.16 -1.70
CA TYR A 39 0.40 6.80 -0.49
C TYR A 39 -0.66 7.88 -0.73
N GLN A 40 -0.91 8.27 -1.98
CA GLN A 40 -1.97 9.22 -2.35
C GLN A 40 -3.32 8.56 -2.64
N ARG A 41 -3.37 7.22 -2.76
CA ARG A 41 -4.60 6.46 -3.02
C ARG A 41 -5.57 6.58 -1.86
N LYS A 42 -6.87 6.61 -2.19
CA LYS A 42 -7.94 6.87 -1.22
C LYS A 42 -7.92 5.88 -0.06
N GLU A 43 -7.91 4.58 -0.35
CA GLU A 43 -7.94 3.49 0.63
C GLU A 43 -6.70 3.51 1.53
N ILE A 44 -5.55 3.88 0.99
CA ILE A 44 -4.30 4.03 1.73
C ILE A 44 -4.38 5.24 2.66
N LYS A 45 -4.84 6.39 2.16
CA LYS A 45 -5.07 7.58 3.00
C LYS A 45 -6.08 7.32 4.11
N ASP A 46 -7.10 6.49 3.86
CA ASP A 46 -8.12 6.16 4.85
C ASP A 46 -7.51 5.34 6.01
N ILE A 47 -6.67 4.34 5.71
CA ILE A 47 -5.95 3.57 6.76
C ILE A 47 -4.94 4.46 7.47
N LEU A 48 -4.10 5.19 6.73
CA LEU A 48 -3.12 6.09 7.33
C LEU A 48 -3.76 7.14 8.26
N ALA A 49 -4.98 7.59 7.95
CA ALA A 49 -5.70 8.51 8.83
C ALA A 49 -6.09 7.86 10.17
N TYR A 50 -6.46 6.57 10.19
CA TYR A 50 -6.60 5.84 11.46
C TYR A 50 -5.28 5.80 12.24
N LEU A 51 -4.21 5.42 11.58
CA LEU A 51 -2.90 5.26 12.20
C LEU A 51 -2.36 6.60 12.72
N ARG A 52 -2.52 7.68 11.96
CA ARG A 52 -2.16 9.04 12.39
C ARG A 52 -2.96 9.50 13.60
N LEU A 53 -4.27 9.23 13.63
CA LEU A 53 -5.12 9.62 14.76
C LEU A 53 -4.79 8.84 16.04
N ILE A 54 -4.31 7.60 15.91
CA ILE A 54 -3.83 6.80 17.04
C ILE A 54 -2.59 7.44 17.65
N VAL A 55 -1.61 7.85 16.84
CA VAL A 55 -0.38 8.49 17.30
C VAL A 55 -0.63 9.94 17.76
N ASN A 56 -1.48 10.68 17.04
CA ASN A 56 -1.79 12.08 17.34
C ASN A 56 -3.30 12.33 17.34
N PRO A 57 -3.97 12.29 18.50
CA PRO A 57 -5.40 12.57 18.62
C PRO A 57 -5.81 14.01 18.25
N LYS A 58 -4.84 14.91 18.08
CA LYS A 58 -5.10 16.29 17.64
C LYS A 58 -5.12 16.46 16.13
N ASP A 59 -4.87 15.39 15.37
CA ASP A 59 -4.98 15.41 13.91
C ASP A 59 -6.45 15.46 13.47
N GLU A 60 -6.97 16.67 13.34
CA GLU A 60 -8.36 16.92 12.97
C GLU A 60 -8.68 16.48 11.53
N GLU A 61 -7.70 16.52 10.64
CA GLU A 61 -7.90 16.14 9.23
C GLU A 61 -8.11 14.64 9.12
N SER A 62 -7.25 13.88 9.78
CA SER A 62 -7.39 12.41 9.90
C SER A 62 -8.70 12.04 10.60
N LEU A 63 -9.07 12.72 11.68
CA LEU A 63 -10.31 12.47 12.39
C LEU A 63 -11.53 12.69 11.49
N LYS A 64 -11.63 13.83 10.82
CA LYS A 64 -12.76 14.16 9.91
C LYS A 64 -12.87 13.14 8.78
N ARG A 65 -11.73 12.63 8.31
CA ARG A 65 -11.67 11.63 7.25
C ARG A 65 -12.29 10.29 7.65
N ILE A 66 -12.02 9.83 8.88
CA ILE A 66 -12.36 8.45 9.31
C ILE A 66 -13.55 8.35 10.26
N ILE A 67 -14.03 9.44 10.82
CA ILE A 67 -15.12 9.41 11.83
C ILE A 67 -16.36 8.65 11.36
N ASN A 68 -16.66 8.71 10.06
CA ASN A 68 -17.76 7.98 9.43
C ASN A 68 -17.30 7.00 8.34
N TYR A 69 -16.07 6.54 8.37
CA TYR A 69 -15.59 5.51 7.43
C TYR A 69 -14.80 4.41 8.17
N PRO A 70 -15.21 3.12 8.05
CA PRO A 70 -16.46 2.61 7.48
C PRO A 70 -17.71 3.26 8.09
N ALA A 71 -18.84 3.18 7.38
CA ALA A 71 -20.05 3.91 7.73
C ALA A 71 -20.54 3.63 9.16
N ARG A 72 -20.60 4.68 10.02
CA ARG A 72 -21.07 4.61 11.42
C ARG A 72 -22.37 5.39 11.63
N GLY A 73 -22.88 6.04 10.57
CA GLY A 73 -24.05 6.91 10.68
C GLY A 73 -23.77 8.19 11.45
N ILE A 74 -22.56 8.71 11.38
CA ILE A 74 -22.16 10.04 11.85
C ILE A 74 -22.10 10.94 10.62
N GLY A 75 -23.19 11.70 10.39
CA GLY A 75 -23.32 12.55 9.20
C GLY A 75 -22.51 13.85 9.29
N GLN A 76 -22.34 14.50 8.12
CA GLN A 76 -21.56 15.76 8.01
C GLN A 76 -22.09 16.85 8.94
N THR A 77 -23.40 16.98 9.09
CA THR A 77 -23.98 17.98 10.01
C THR A 77 -23.59 17.78 11.49
N THR A 78 -23.31 16.52 11.89
CA THR A 78 -22.78 16.23 13.22
C THR A 78 -21.31 16.70 13.32
N VAL A 79 -20.52 16.41 12.31
CA VAL A 79 -19.11 16.83 12.23
C VAL A 79 -19.00 18.36 12.25
N ASP A 80 -19.83 19.06 11.48
CA ASP A 80 -19.84 20.54 11.43
C ASP A 80 -20.16 21.15 12.80
N LYS A 81 -21.15 20.60 13.52
CA LYS A 81 -21.47 21.02 14.89
C LYS A 81 -20.30 20.79 15.86
N LEU A 82 -19.61 19.65 15.74
CA LEU A 82 -18.43 19.36 16.55
C LEU A 82 -17.28 20.34 16.26
N VAL A 83 -17.06 20.71 14.99
CA VAL A 83 -16.05 21.69 14.58
C VAL A 83 -16.39 23.09 15.13
N VAL A 84 -17.65 23.50 15.13
CA VAL A 84 -18.07 24.78 15.74
C VAL A 84 -17.83 24.76 17.25
N ALA A 85 -18.22 23.67 17.92
CA ALA A 85 -18.06 23.53 19.36
C ALA A 85 -16.55 23.48 19.75
N SER A 86 -15.70 22.77 18.99
CA SER A 86 -14.26 22.70 19.27
C SER A 86 -13.64 24.10 19.31
N LYS A 87 -13.99 24.95 18.36
CA LYS A 87 -13.54 26.36 18.33
C LYS A 87 -14.11 27.18 19.50
N GLN A 88 -15.40 26.99 19.80
CA GLN A 88 -16.07 27.71 20.87
C GLN A 88 -15.47 27.42 22.26
N PHE A 89 -15.12 26.16 22.52
CA PHE A 89 -14.60 25.72 23.81
C PHE A 89 -13.07 25.62 23.85
N ASN A 90 -12.39 25.99 22.75
CA ASN A 90 -10.93 25.89 22.60
C ASN A 90 -10.39 24.49 22.94
N LEU A 91 -11.06 23.47 22.40
CA LEU A 91 -10.71 22.05 22.53
C LEU A 91 -10.33 21.47 21.14
N SER A 92 -9.52 20.42 21.12
CA SER A 92 -9.37 19.63 19.90
C SER A 92 -10.70 18.95 19.53
N LEU A 93 -10.85 18.56 18.26
CA LEU A 93 -12.07 17.90 17.82
C LEU A 93 -12.30 16.57 18.56
N PHE A 94 -11.22 15.83 18.84
CA PHE A 94 -11.28 14.58 19.61
C PHE A 94 -11.73 14.80 21.06
N GLU A 95 -11.19 15.81 21.74
CA GLU A 95 -11.62 16.20 23.09
C GLU A 95 -13.08 16.66 23.11
N THR A 96 -13.50 17.40 22.07
CA THR A 96 -14.88 17.85 21.93
C THR A 96 -15.85 16.67 21.79
N ILE A 97 -15.49 15.64 21.04
CA ILE A 97 -16.28 14.40 20.93
C ILE A 97 -16.38 13.71 22.29
N ASN A 98 -15.26 13.54 22.99
CA ASN A 98 -15.23 12.91 24.31
C ASN A 98 -16.12 13.65 25.33
N LYS A 99 -16.14 14.98 25.26
CA LYS A 99 -16.92 15.83 26.17
C LYS A 99 -18.31 16.23 25.63
N ALA A 100 -18.77 15.63 24.52
CA ALA A 100 -19.99 16.03 23.83
C ALA A 100 -21.25 16.03 24.71
N ARG A 101 -21.31 15.14 25.73
CA ARG A 101 -22.38 15.10 26.73
C ARG A 101 -22.26 16.23 27.74
N GLU A 102 -21.07 16.50 28.24
CA GLU A 102 -20.78 17.54 29.24
C GLU A 102 -21.02 18.94 28.67
N LEU A 103 -20.64 19.12 27.39
CA LEU A 103 -20.80 20.38 26.67
C LEU A 103 -22.25 20.63 26.18
N ASP A 104 -23.17 19.73 26.43
CA ASP A 104 -24.58 19.79 26.03
C ASP A 104 -24.79 20.19 24.55
N LEU A 105 -24.08 19.57 23.65
CA LEU A 105 -24.06 19.92 22.21
C LEU A 105 -25.38 19.58 21.45
N LYS A 106 -26.46 19.27 22.20
CA LYS A 106 -27.81 19.01 21.67
C LYS A 106 -27.86 17.88 20.62
N PHE A 107 -27.02 16.87 20.78
CA PHE A 107 -27.13 15.64 20.02
C PHE A 107 -28.16 14.70 20.65
N ASN A 108 -28.85 13.91 19.81
CA ASN A 108 -29.70 12.83 20.33
C ASN A 108 -28.84 11.69 20.92
N ALA A 109 -29.47 10.85 21.75
CA ALA A 109 -28.77 9.75 22.44
C ALA A 109 -28.06 8.78 21.48
N GLY A 110 -28.66 8.48 20.32
CA GLY A 110 -28.06 7.62 19.33
C GLY A 110 -26.79 8.20 18.69
N THR A 111 -26.77 9.51 18.44
CA THR A 111 -25.56 10.20 17.95
C THR A 111 -24.48 10.23 19.00
N LEU A 112 -24.82 10.54 20.27
CA LEU A 112 -23.87 10.52 21.37
C LEU A 112 -23.23 9.14 21.60
N LEU A 113 -24.03 8.07 21.44
CA LEU A 113 -23.52 6.70 21.54
C LEU A 113 -22.49 6.44 20.43
N LYS A 114 -22.83 6.73 19.18
CA LYS A 114 -21.93 6.52 18.04
C LYS A 114 -20.61 7.29 18.16
N LEU A 115 -20.67 8.53 18.67
CA LEU A 115 -19.50 9.35 18.93
C LEU A 115 -18.63 8.75 20.06
N SER A 116 -19.26 8.29 21.14
CA SER A 116 -18.58 7.61 22.23
C SER A 116 -17.94 6.30 21.78
N ASP A 117 -18.63 5.48 20.99
CA ASP A 117 -18.09 4.23 20.46
C ASP A 117 -16.87 4.47 19.59
N PHE A 118 -16.90 5.52 18.76
CA PHE A 118 -15.76 5.90 17.93
C PHE A 118 -14.55 6.32 18.79
N THR A 119 -14.73 7.17 19.79
CA THR A 119 -13.61 7.61 20.63
C THR A 119 -13.06 6.50 21.50
N LEU A 120 -13.91 5.62 22.03
CA LEU A 120 -13.49 4.44 22.76
C LEU A 120 -12.67 3.46 21.89
N LEU A 121 -13.05 3.32 20.62
CA LEU A 121 -12.29 2.51 19.65
C LEU A 121 -10.87 3.08 19.47
N ILE A 122 -10.74 4.39 19.24
CA ILE A 122 -9.43 5.03 19.07
C ILE A 122 -8.59 4.95 20.35
N GLN A 123 -9.18 5.20 21.52
CA GLN A 123 -8.48 5.08 22.80
C GLN A 123 -7.97 3.66 23.05
N ARG A 124 -8.74 2.64 22.70
CA ARG A 124 -8.29 1.25 22.77
C ARG A 124 -7.09 1.01 21.85
N PHE A 125 -7.13 1.50 20.62
CA PHE A 125 -6.00 1.40 19.70
C PHE A 125 -4.75 2.14 20.22
N GLN A 126 -4.91 3.26 20.93
CA GLN A 126 -3.79 3.97 21.55
C GLN A 126 -3.10 3.13 22.63
N ILE A 127 -3.88 2.43 23.45
CA ILE A 127 -3.34 1.52 24.47
C ILE A 127 -2.60 0.34 23.81
N GLU A 128 -3.20 -0.28 22.80
CA GLU A 128 -2.58 -1.41 22.07
C GLU A 128 -1.29 -0.98 21.35
N ASN A 129 -1.22 0.26 20.88
CA ASN A 129 -0.05 0.80 20.15
C ASN A 129 1.21 0.90 21.04
N GLU A 130 1.08 0.88 22.37
CA GLU A 130 2.24 0.86 23.28
C GLU A 130 3.03 -0.45 23.22
N ALA A 131 2.39 -1.54 22.81
CA ALA A 131 2.97 -2.88 22.78
C ALA A 131 3.18 -3.45 21.37
N LEU A 132 2.54 -2.88 20.34
CA LEU A 132 2.53 -3.41 18.98
C LEU A 132 3.47 -2.61 18.07
N ASN A 133 4.13 -3.32 17.14
CA ASN A 133 4.87 -2.68 16.06
C ASN A 133 3.92 -2.10 14.96
N ALA A 134 4.48 -1.38 13.99
CA ALA A 134 3.70 -0.71 12.94
C ALA A 134 2.79 -1.68 12.15
N PHE A 135 3.30 -2.85 11.77
CA PHE A 135 2.53 -3.85 11.03
C PHE A 135 1.39 -4.43 11.88
N GLU A 136 1.71 -4.87 13.10
CA GLU A 136 0.73 -5.46 14.02
C GLU A 136 -0.41 -4.49 14.32
N MET A 137 -0.07 -3.20 14.52
CA MET A 137 -1.05 -2.17 14.77
C MET A 137 -1.95 -1.92 13.54
N ALA A 138 -1.38 -1.83 12.35
CA ALA A 138 -2.15 -1.64 11.12
C ALA A 138 -3.06 -2.84 10.78
N ASP A 139 -2.56 -4.07 10.98
CA ASP A 139 -3.33 -5.30 10.81
C ASP A 139 -4.51 -5.35 11.81
N LEU A 140 -4.26 -5.01 13.09
CA LEU A 140 -5.28 -4.91 14.12
C LEU A 140 -6.36 -3.89 13.74
N VAL A 141 -5.97 -2.67 13.34
CA VAL A 141 -6.88 -1.60 12.92
C VAL A 141 -7.73 -2.07 11.74
N THR A 142 -7.10 -2.57 10.69
CA THR A 142 -7.76 -3.02 9.45
C THR A 142 -8.82 -4.08 9.72
N LYS A 143 -8.52 -5.04 10.61
CA LYS A 143 -9.44 -6.10 11.03
C LYS A 143 -10.57 -5.58 11.92
N LYS A 144 -10.25 -4.80 12.94
CA LYS A 144 -11.22 -4.34 13.96
C LYS A 144 -12.22 -3.34 13.42
N VAL A 145 -11.81 -2.44 12.51
CA VAL A 145 -12.74 -1.51 11.85
C VAL A 145 -13.54 -2.15 10.72
N GLY A 146 -13.20 -3.37 10.30
CA GLY A 146 -13.85 -4.04 9.18
C GLY A 146 -13.52 -3.43 7.82
N PHE A 147 -12.30 -2.92 7.65
CA PHE A 147 -11.90 -2.15 6.46
C PHE A 147 -11.98 -2.99 5.18
N VAL A 148 -11.40 -4.20 5.19
CA VAL A 148 -11.44 -5.12 4.05
C VAL A 148 -12.87 -5.58 3.74
N GLN A 149 -13.71 -5.79 4.77
CA GLN A 149 -15.13 -6.13 4.58
C GLN A 149 -15.90 -5.00 3.89
N GLU A 150 -15.56 -3.75 4.21
CA GLU A 150 -16.17 -2.59 3.54
C GLU A 150 -15.74 -2.53 2.06
N LEU A 151 -14.47 -2.74 1.76
CA LEU A 151 -13.96 -2.77 0.38
C LEU A 151 -14.54 -3.93 -0.44
N LYS A 152 -14.75 -5.10 0.16
CA LYS A 152 -15.35 -6.28 -0.51
C LYS A 152 -16.82 -6.08 -0.96
N LYS A 153 -17.48 -5.02 -0.51
CA LYS A 153 -18.81 -4.67 -1.03
C LYS A 153 -18.77 -4.21 -2.49
N ASP A 154 -17.62 -3.72 -2.93
CA ASP A 154 -17.35 -3.33 -4.32
C ASP A 154 -16.64 -4.50 -5.02
N ALA A 155 -17.41 -5.30 -5.77
CA ALA A 155 -16.90 -6.45 -6.53
C ALA A 155 -16.32 -6.08 -7.91
N THR A 156 -16.17 -4.79 -8.20
CA THR A 156 -15.57 -4.32 -9.45
C THR A 156 -14.05 -4.58 -9.46
N PRO A 157 -13.39 -4.57 -10.64
CA PRO A 157 -11.92 -4.64 -10.72
C PRO A 157 -11.23 -3.55 -9.88
N GLU A 158 -11.82 -2.36 -9.79
CA GLU A 158 -11.33 -1.27 -8.94
C GLU A 158 -11.44 -1.60 -7.44
N GLY A 159 -12.53 -2.25 -7.02
CA GLY A 159 -12.72 -2.72 -5.65
C GLY A 159 -11.67 -3.76 -5.26
N ILE A 160 -11.39 -4.71 -6.16
CA ILE A 160 -10.33 -5.72 -5.98
C ILE A 160 -8.95 -5.04 -5.89
N ALA A 161 -8.65 -4.11 -6.78
CA ALA A 161 -7.38 -3.38 -6.75
C ALA A 161 -7.17 -2.58 -5.45
N ARG A 162 -8.25 -2.05 -4.84
CA ARG A 162 -8.17 -1.39 -3.52
C ARG A 162 -7.80 -2.37 -2.41
N ILE A 163 -8.31 -3.59 -2.46
CA ILE A 163 -7.95 -4.65 -1.50
C ILE A 163 -6.48 -5.01 -1.65
N GLU A 164 -5.99 -5.20 -2.88
CA GLU A 164 -4.57 -5.44 -3.18
C GLU A 164 -3.68 -4.29 -2.66
N ASN A 165 -4.12 -3.05 -2.79
CA ASN A 165 -3.40 -1.90 -2.24
C ASN A 165 -3.30 -1.95 -0.71
N VAL A 166 -4.37 -2.36 -0.02
CA VAL A 166 -4.34 -2.53 1.46
C VAL A 166 -3.36 -3.61 1.86
N GLU A 167 -3.35 -4.74 1.15
CA GLU A 167 -2.38 -5.81 1.39
C GLU A 167 -0.95 -5.33 1.18
N GLU A 168 -0.74 -4.59 0.10
CA GLU A 168 0.59 -4.07 -0.22
C GLU A 168 1.07 -3.03 0.81
N LEU A 169 0.16 -2.25 1.42
CA LEU A 169 0.51 -1.40 2.55
C LEU A 169 1.01 -2.23 3.74
N LEU A 170 0.31 -3.30 4.09
CA LEU A 170 0.71 -4.19 5.18
C LEU A 170 2.04 -4.90 4.89
N ASN A 171 2.27 -5.32 3.64
CA ASN A 171 3.56 -5.87 3.21
C ASN A 171 4.68 -4.82 3.36
N GLY A 172 4.43 -3.57 2.95
CA GLY A 172 5.39 -2.48 3.11
C GLY A 172 5.75 -2.17 4.55
N MET A 173 4.79 -2.31 5.47
CA MET A 173 5.07 -2.18 6.90
C MET A 173 5.95 -3.31 7.43
N ARG A 174 5.82 -4.53 6.90
CA ARG A 174 6.74 -5.63 7.23
C ARG A 174 8.14 -5.37 6.71
N ASP A 175 8.25 -5.02 5.42
CA ASP A 175 9.53 -4.64 4.83
C ASP A 175 10.22 -3.53 5.64
N PHE A 176 9.44 -2.58 6.15
CA PHE A 176 9.94 -1.51 7.01
C PHE A 176 10.51 -2.07 8.32
N ILE A 177 9.77 -2.95 9.02
CA ILE A 177 10.21 -3.55 10.28
C ILE A 177 11.46 -4.41 10.07
N GLU A 178 11.46 -5.30 9.06
CA GLU A 178 12.62 -6.14 8.73
C GLU A 178 13.86 -5.30 8.41
N GLY A 179 13.69 -4.19 7.68
CA GLY A 179 14.77 -3.25 7.40
C GLY A 179 15.28 -2.51 8.64
N GLN A 180 14.44 -2.35 9.67
CA GLN A 180 14.81 -1.70 10.92
C GLN A 180 15.56 -2.65 11.89
N GLU A 181 15.32 -3.98 11.82
CA GLU A 181 16.03 -4.96 12.65
C GLU A 181 17.56 -4.94 12.44
N GLU A 182 18.03 -4.44 11.30
CA GLU A 182 19.44 -4.25 11.00
C GLU A 182 20.06 -3.00 11.69
N LEU A 183 19.21 -2.11 12.26
CA LEU A 183 19.61 -0.86 12.90
C LEU A 183 19.50 -0.99 14.43
N ALA A 184 20.57 -0.73 15.16
CA ALA A 184 20.70 -1.00 16.59
C ALA A 184 19.69 -0.28 17.51
N ASP A 185 19.07 0.82 17.07
CA ASP A 185 18.17 1.67 17.87
C ASP A 185 16.74 1.78 17.31
N ALA A 186 16.41 1.06 16.24
CA ALA A 186 15.10 1.18 15.62
C ALA A 186 14.08 0.25 16.29
N THR A 187 12.90 0.78 16.58
CA THR A 187 11.84 0.04 17.29
C THR A 187 10.79 -0.57 16.36
N GLY A 188 10.78 -0.20 15.07
CA GLY A 188 9.73 -0.57 14.12
C GLY A 188 8.35 -0.03 14.54
N SER A 189 8.34 1.11 15.27
CA SER A 189 7.12 1.69 15.82
C SER A 189 6.24 2.30 14.72
N LEU A 190 4.95 2.45 15.06
CA LEU A 190 4.00 3.13 14.18
C LEU A 190 4.40 4.58 13.88
N SER A 191 4.98 5.28 14.84
CA SER A 191 5.43 6.68 14.68
C SER A 191 6.54 6.78 13.64
N GLU A 192 7.55 5.92 13.73
CA GLU A 192 8.67 5.87 12.77
C GLU A 192 8.19 5.57 11.35
N PHE A 193 7.26 4.61 11.20
CA PHE A 193 6.65 4.33 9.89
C PHE A 193 5.90 5.52 9.32
N LEU A 194 5.12 6.24 10.14
CA LEU A 194 4.38 7.42 9.68
C LEU A 194 5.30 8.58 9.29
N GLU A 195 6.46 8.72 9.93
CA GLU A 195 7.50 9.68 9.53
C GLU A 195 8.08 9.32 8.16
N ASP A 196 8.40 8.04 7.92
CA ASP A 196 8.88 7.57 6.60
C ASP A 196 7.83 7.84 5.50
N VAL A 197 6.55 7.56 5.76
CA VAL A 197 5.45 7.88 4.84
C VAL A 197 5.30 9.39 4.59
N ALA A 198 5.51 10.23 5.61
CA ALA A 198 5.42 11.68 5.45
C ALA A 198 6.51 12.21 4.52
N LEU A 199 7.75 11.76 4.71
CA LEU A 199 8.88 12.07 3.82
C LEU A 199 8.60 11.59 2.39
N ALA A 200 8.02 10.40 2.25
CA ALA A 200 7.63 9.84 0.96
C ALA A 200 6.65 10.74 0.19
N THR A 201 5.63 11.23 0.87
CA THR A 201 4.56 12.06 0.26
C THR A 201 5.02 13.48 -0.09
N ASP A 202 6.02 14.01 0.57
CA ASP A 202 6.53 15.35 0.26
C ASP A 202 7.38 15.37 -1.01
N LEU A 203 8.12 14.31 -1.29
CA LEU A 203 8.92 14.15 -2.51
C LEU A 203 8.07 13.99 -3.79
N ASP A 204 6.84 13.51 -3.66
CA ASP A 204 5.91 13.34 -4.80
C ASP A 204 5.32 14.66 -5.34
N LYS A 205 5.60 15.80 -4.70
CA LYS A 205 5.00 17.12 -5.04
C LYS A 205 5.68 17.85 -6.20
N ASP A 206 6.82 17.38 -6.68
CA ASP A 206 7.52 18.04 -7.80
C ASP A 206 6.91 17.62 -9.15
N ASP A 207 6.18 18.54 -9.78
CA ASP A 207 5.38 18.32 -11.00
C ASP A 207 6.00 18.90 -12.28
N ASP A 208 7.32 19.17 -12.33
CA ASP A 208 7.92 19.66 -13.59
C ASP A 208 7.77 18.62 -14.71
N PRO A 209 6.99 18.92 -15.78
CA PRO A 209 6.75 17.98 -16.88
C PRO A 209 8.02 17.59 -17.64
N ASN A 210 9.06 18.44 -17.61
CA ASN A 210 10.28 18.27 -18.40
C ASN A 210 11.44 17.65 -17.58
N SER A 211 11.22 17.29 -16.32
CA SER A 211 12.27 16.69 -15.50
C SER A 211 12.62 15.29 -15.99
N ASP A 212 13.92 14.96 -15.91
CA ASP A 212 14.48 13.66 -16.29
C ASP A 212 14.12 12.61 -15.22
N ARG A 213 13.12 11.75 -15.51
CA ARG A 213 12.52 10.80 -14.55
C ARG A 213 12.29 9.44 -15.16
N VAL A 214 12.41 8.39 -14.31
CA VAL A 214 12.01 7.03 -14.66
C VAL A 214 10.49 6.96 -14.76
N ALA A 215 9.97 6.33 -15.82
CA ALA A 215 8.54 6.14 -16.02
C ALA A 215 8.05 4.88 -15.26
N LEU A 216 7.03 5.03 -14.41
CA LEU A 216 6.34 3.95 -13.71
C LEU A 216 4.90 3.86 -14.21
N MET A 217 4.47 2.68 -14.69
CA MET A 217 3.11 2.51 -15.19
C MET A 217 2.69 1.04 -15.27
N THR A 218 1.38 0.81 -15.35
CA THR A 218 0.90 -0.53 -15.71
C THR A 218 1.20 -0.84 -17.17
N ILE A 219 1.32 -2.12 -17.50
CA ILE A 219 1.56 -2.57 -18.88
C ILE A 219 0.46 -2.05 -19.83
N HIS A 220 -0.79 -1.96 -19.34
CA HIS A 220 -1.91 -1.45 -20.15
C HIS A 220 -1.70 0.00 -20.59
N LEU A 221 -1.14 0.84 -19.72
CA LEU A 221 -0.87 2.25 -20.01
C LEU A 221 0.35 2.45 -20.92
N ALA A 222 1.25 1.47 -20.97
CA ALA A 222 2.42 1.52 -21.82
C ALA A 222 2.11 1.29 -23.31
N LYS A 223 0.87 0.92 -23.66
CA LYS A 223 0.48 0.69 -25.05
C LYS A 223 0.64 1.97 -25.87
N GLY A 224 1.47 1.91 -26.92
CA GLY A 224 1.77 3.05 -27.80
C GLY A 224 2.96 3.92 -27.36
N LEU A 225 3.53 3.66 -26.16
CA LEU A 225 4.78 4.29 -25.73
C LEU A 225 5.97 3.35 -26.01
N GLU A 226 7.17 3.91 -26.13
CA GLU A 226 8.41 3.15 -26.35
C GLU A 226 9.53 3.77 -25.51
N PHE A 227 10.43 2.91 -25.00
CA PHE A 227 11.55 3.33 -24.15
C PHE A 227 12.79 2.50 -24.51
N PRO A 228 13.99 3.09 -24.49
CA PRO A 228 15.23 2.34 -24.70
C PRO A 228 15.36 1.13 -23.79
N PHE A 229 15.01 1.27 -22.51
CA PHE A 229 15.12 0.22 -21.50
C PHE A 229 13.81 0.03 -20.74
N VAL A 230 13.29 -1.19 -20.72
CA VAL A 230 12.05 -1.53 -20.04
C VAL A 230 12.29 -2.62 -19.00
N PHE A 231 11.88 -2.37 -17.77
CA PHE A 231 11.84 -3.34 -16.69
C PHE A 231 10.41 -3.84 -16.53
N ILE A 232 10.19 -5.13 -16.72
CA ILE A 232 8.90 -5.81 -16.49
C ILE A 232 9.04 -6.57 -15.18
N VAL A 233 8.36 -6.09 -14.15
CA VAL A 233 8.53 -6.59 -12.78
C VAL A 233 7.36 -7.47 -12.34
N GLY A 234 7.64 -8.40 -11.40
CA GLY A 234 6.64 -9.34 -10.89
C GLY A 234 6.24 -10.38 -11.91
N MET A 235 7.23 -10.91 -12.66
CA MET A 235 7.04 -12.00 -13.60
C MET A 235 6.92 -13.35 -12.88
N GLU A 236 5.81 -13.52 -12.17
CA GLU A 236 5.52 -14.64 -11.27
C GLU A 236 4.16 -15.24 -11.60
N GLU A 237 4.00 -16.54 -11.42
CA GLU A 237 2.69 -17.19 -11.45
C GLU A 237 1.75 -16.53 -10.42
N ASP A 238 0.46 -16.51 -10.72
CA ASP A 238 -0.60 -15.86 -9.93
C ASP A 238 -0.52 -14.33 -9.84
N LEU A 239 0.54 -13.71 -10.36
CA LEU A 239 0.71 -12.27 -10.45
C LEU A 239 0.73 -11.77 -11.90
N PHE A 240 1.57 -12.35 -12.73
CA PHE A 240 1.59 -12.15 -14.18
C PHE A 240 2.05 -13.43 -14.89
N PRO A 241 1.11 -14.29 -15.35
CA PRO A 241 -0.35 -14.07 -15.45
C PRO A 241 -1.05 -13.98 -14.09
N SER A 242 -2.13 -13.15 -14.04
CA SER A 242 -2.95 -13.02 -12.85
C SER A 242 -3.67 -14.33 -12.51
N ALA A 243 -3.77 -14.71 -11.22
CA ALA A 243 -4.51 -15.88 -10.78
C ALA A 243 -5.95 -15.93 -11.31
N MET A 244 -6.61 -14.78 -11.42
CA MET A 244 -7.97 -14.69 -11.96
C MET A 244 -8.04 -15.02 -13.44
N SER A 245 -6.97 -14.80 -14.20
CA SER A 245 -6.90 -15.05 -15.64
C SER A 245 -6.46 -16.47 -15.99
N LEU A 246 -6.26 -17.33 -14.99
CA LEU A 246 -5.93 -18.75 -15.20
C LEU A 246 -7.15 -19.66 -15.38
N ASN A 247 -8.36 -19.12 -15.15
CA ASN A 247 -9.60 -19.90 -15.17
C ASN A 247 -10.01 -20.32 -16.58
N THR A 248 -9.69 -19.53 -17.59
CA THR A 248 -10.02 -19.84 -18.99
C THR A 248 -8.82 -19.64 -19.91
N ARG A 249 -8.78 -20.43 -20.99
CA ARG A 249 -7.75 -20.28 -22.01
C ARG A 249 -7.78 -18.89 -22.66
N SER A 250 -8.94 -18.32 -22.84
CA SER A 250 -9.10 -16.99 -23.46
C SER A 250 -8.49 -15.88 -22.59
N GLU A 251 -8.68 -15.95 -21.26
CA GLU A 251 -8.08 -14.98 -20.33
C GLU A 251 -6.57 -15.12 -20.28
N LEU A 252 -6.05 -16.35 -20.27
CA LEU A 252 -4.59 -16.59 -20.32
C LEU A 252 -3.98 -16.05 -21.62
N GLU A 253 -4.65 -16.20 -22.78
CA GLU A 253 -4.19 -15.65 -24.04
C GLU A 253 -4.18 -14.11 -24.03
N GLU A 254 -5.10 -13.49 -23.32
CA GLU A 254 -5.11 -12.03 -23.17
C GLU A 254 -3.92 -11.55 -22.29
N GLU A 255 -3.61 -12.27 -21.20
CA GLU A 255 -2.40 -11.99 -20.41
C GLU A 255 -1.12 -12.18 -21.25
N ARG A 256 -1.08 -13.20 -22.13
CA ARG A 256 0.05 -13.40 -23.06
C ARG A 256 0.18 -12.25 -24.06
N ARG A 257 -0.94 -11.73 -24.58
CA ARG A 257 -0.91 -10.53 -25.44
C ARG A 257 -0.41 -9.31 -24.68
N LEU A 258 -0.80 -9.19 -23.42
CA LEU A 258 -0.32 -8.11 -22.56
C LEU A 258 1.19 -8.21 -22.32
N PHE A 259 1.70 -9.42 -22.11
CA PHE A 259 3.15 -9.66 -22.00
C PHE A 259 3.88 -9.30 -23.31
N TYR A 260 3.34 -9.69 -24.45
CA TYR A 260 3.87 -9.28 -25.75
C TYR A 260 3.91 -7.76 -25.89
N VAL A 261 2.86 -7.07 -25.48
CA VAL A 261 2.83 -5.59 -25.46
C VAL A 261 3.97 -5.07 -24.59
N ALA A 262 4.16 -5.59 -23.39
CA ALA A 262 5.22 -5.16 -22.48
C ALA A 262 6.63 -5.31 -23.10
N LEU A 263 6.91 -6.45 -23.69
CA LEU A 263 8.20 -6.72 -24.35
C LEU A 263 8.46 -5.76 -25.52
N THR A 264 7.42 -5.49 -26.32
CA THR A 264 7.55 -4.60 -27.51
C THR A 264 7.64 -3.11 -27.15
N ARG A 265 7.58 -2.73 -25.87
CA ARG A 265 7.85 -1.36 -25.43
C ARG A 265 9.35 -1.06 -25.33
N ALA A 266 10.20 -2.07 -25.34
CA ALA A 266 11.65 -1.91 -25.28
C ALA A 266 12.23 -1.73 -26.67
N GLU A 267 12.90 -0.59 -26.91
CA GLU A 267 13.64 -0.34 -28.16
C GLU A 267 14.98 -1.08 -28.20
N GLU A 268 15.71 -1.11 -27.06
CA GLU A 268 17.05 -1.71 -26.98
C GLU A 268 17.05 -2.99 -26.15
N ARG A 269 16.45 -2.95 -24.92
CA ARG A 269 16.50 -4.06 -23.98
C ARG A 269 15.32 -4.12 -23.03
N ALA A 270 14.77 -5.32 -22.85
CA ALA A 270 13.83 -5.64 -21.78
C ALA A 270 14.53 -6.41 -20.67
N PHE A 271 14.18 -6.08 -19.41
CA PHE A 271 14.61 -6.78 -18.19
C PHE A 271 13.38 -7.41 -17.54
N LEU A 272 13.43 -8.71 -17.29
CA LEU A 272 12.36 -9.44 -16.60
C LEU A 272 12.81 -9.76 -15.19
N SER A 273 11.99 -9.46 -14.19
CA SER A 273 12.30 -9.78 -12.80
C SER A 273 11.15 -10.48 -12.09
N TYR A 274 11.50 -11.42 -11.21
CA TYR A 274 10.59 -12.16 -10.34
C TYR A 274 11.24 -12.34 -8.96
N THR A 275 10.44 -12.66 -7.95
CA THR A 275 10.91 -13.02 -6.60
C THR A 275 10.82 -14.53 -6.42
N LEU A 276 11.60 -15.09 -5.48
CA LEU A 276 11.51 -16.50 -5.08
C LEU A 276 10.48 -16.73 -3.98
N SER A 277 10.19 -15.66 -3.23
CA SER A 277 9.17 -15.65 -2.18
C SER A 277 8.55 -14.28 -2.06
N ARG A 278 7.30 -14.23 -1.59
CA ARG A 278 6.53 -12.99 -1.43
C ARG A 278 5.58 -13.10 -0.25
N TYR A 279 5.42 -12.01 0.48
CA TYR A 279 4.32 -11.90 1.43
C TYR A 279 2.98 -11.75 0.69
N ARG A 280 2.00 -12.58 1.04
CA ARG A 280 0.64 -12.52 0.52
C ARG A 280 -0.33 -12.88 1.64
N TRP A 281 -1.30 -12.01 1.93
CA TRP A 281 -2.24 -12.20 3.04
C TRP A 281 -1.55 -12.44 4.41
N GLY A 282 -0.41 -11.78 4.61
CA GLY A 282 0.36 -11.91 5.85
C GLY A 282 1.16 -13.20 6.00
N LYS A 283 1.24 -14.04 4.97
CA LYS A 283 2.05 -15.27 4.94
C LYS A 283 3.13 -15.15 3.88
N LEU A 284 4.32 -15.62 4.20
CA LEU A 284 5.37 -15.80 3.19
C LEU A 284 4.98 -17.01 2.35
N ILE A 285 4.91 -16.85 1.04
CA ILE A 285 4.65 -17.91 0.07
C ILE A 285 5.80 -17.98 -0.90
N ASP A 286 6.13 -19.19 -1.34
CA ASP A 286 7.06 -19.39 -2.45
C ASP A 286 6.41 -18.89 -3.73
N ALA A 287 7.19 -18.21 -4.54
CA ALA A 287 6.77 -17.70 -5.85
C ALA A 287 7.49 -18.45 -6.95
N GLU A 288 6.75 -18.84 -7.98
CA GLU A 288 7.30 -19.48 -9.17
C GLU A 288 7.46 -18.44 -10.29
N PRO A 289 8.53 -18.55 -11.11
CA PRO A 289 8.66 -17.70 -12.29
C PRO A 289 7.45 -17.85 -13.22
N SER A 290 7.03 -16.73 -13.81
CA SER A 290 5.96 -16.72 -14.80
C SER A 290 6.25 -17.69 -15.95
N ARG A 291 5.27 -18.52 -16.32
CA ARG A 291 5.31 -19.38 -17.50
C ARG A 291 5.66 -18.64 -18.79
N PHE A 292 5.37 -17.35 -18.86
CA PHE A 292 5.70 -16.53 -20.03
C PHE A 292 7.20 -16.37 -20.23
N ILE A 293 8.01 -16.49 -19.17
CA ILE A 293 9.48 -16.49 -19.29
C ILE A 293 9.94 -17.76 -20.01
N GLU A 294 9.34 -18.91 -19.71
CA GLU A 294 9.68 -20.20 -20.33
C GLU A 294 9.28 -20.27 -21.81
N GLU A 295 8.29 -19.47 -22.22
CA GLU A 295 7.86 -19.39 -23.62
C GLU A 295 8.85 -18.62 -24.52
N ILE A 296 9.81 -17.88 -23.94
CA ILE A 296 10.84 -17.17 -24.71
C ILE A 296 11.95 -18.15 -25.11
N ASP A 297 12.32 -18.17 -26.39
CA ASP A 297 13.46 -18.98 -26.86
C ASP A 297 14.73 -18.61 -26.05
N PRO A 298 15.37 -19.57 -25.37
CA PRO A 298 16.53 -19.32 -24.50
C PRO A 298 17.69 -18.58 -25.16
N LYS A 299 17.80 -18.61 -26.49
CA LYS A 299 18.85 -17.84 -27.20
C LYS A 299 18.70 -16.34 -27.08
N TYR A 300 17.49 -15.84 -26.72
CA TYR A 300 17.22 -14.41 -26.51
C TYR A 300 17.26 -14.00 -25.05
N ILE A 301 17.41 -14.96 -24.12
CA ILE A 301 17.46 -14.70 -22.69
C ILE A 301 18.93 -14.71 -22.22
N ASN A 302 19.33 -13.62 -21.57
CA ASN A 302 20.57 -13.56 -20.82
C ASN A 302 20.25 -13.63 -19.31
N SER A 303 20.40 -14.80 -18.72
CA SER A 303 20.11 -15.05 -17.31
C SER A 303 21.24 -14.51 -16.43
N ILE A 304 20.94 -13.54 -15.58
CA ILE A 304 21.85 -13.09 -14.52
C ILE A 304 21.69 -14.06 -13.35
N LYS A 305 22.65 -14.97 -13.18
CA LYS A 305 22.65 -15.85 -11.99
C LYS A 305 22.89 -14.99 -10.75
N PRO A 306 22.08 -15.16 -9.67
CA PRO A 306 22.37 -14.50 -8.39
C PRO A 306 23.81 -14.89 -7.97
N LYS A 307 24.57 -13.91 -7.46
CA LYS A 307 25.84 -14.25 -6.79
C LYS A 307 25.48 -15.13 -5.59
N GLU A 308 26.20 -16.24 -5.39
CA GLU A 308 25.97 -17.28 -4.35
C GLU A 308 25.99 -16.78 -2.89
N SER A 309 25.96 -15.46 -2.63
CA SER A 309 26.09 -14.86 -1.31
C SER A 309 24.78 -14.69 -0.53
N TYR A 310 23.63 -15.02 -1.09
CA TYR A 310 22.38 -15.09 -0.33
C TYR A 310 22.11 -16.52 0.11
N GLN A 311 22.75 -16.95 1.20
CA GLN A 311 22.28 -18.09 1.97
C GLN A 311 20.96 -17.66 2.63
N TYR A 312 19.83 -18.15 2.09
CA TYR A 312 18.54 -18.12 2.76
C TYR A 312 18.72 -18.83 4.11
N LYS A 313 18.69 -18.08 5.21
CA LYS A 313 18.45 -18.64 6.54
C LYS A 313 16.94 -18.72 6.71
N PRO A 314 16.34 -19.93 6.76
CA PRO A 314 14.92 -20.04 7.11
C PRO A 314 14.71 -19.46 8.51
N LEU A 315 13.82 -18.50 8.62
CA LEU A 315 13.55 -17.73 9.83
C LEU A 315 12.74 -18.46 10.89
N MET A 316 12.49 -19.77 10.79
CA MET A 316 11.94 -20.58 11.89
C MET A 316 12.27 -22.06 11.73
N ASP A 317 12.88 -22.59 12.77
CA ASP A 317 12.92 -24.02 13.05
C ASP A 317 11.50 -24.50 13.43
N THR A 318 10.84 -25.22 12.52
CA THR A 318 9.49 -25.76 12.73
C THR A 318 9.44 -26.93 13.72
N SER A 319 10.53 -27.24 14.42
CA SER A 319 10.62 -28.38 15.35
C SER A 319 9.94 -28.14 16.73
N ILE A 320 9.31 -26.98 16.96
CA ILE A 320 8.68 -26.65 18.27
C ILE A 320 7.19 -27.05 18.32
N PHE A 321 6.58 -27.53 17.26
CA PHE A 321 5.14 -27.90 17.23
C PHE A 321 4.85 -29.41 17.06
N GLU A 322 5.82 -30.27 17.28
CA GLU A 322 5.57 -31.70 17.49
C GLU A 322 5.86 -32.06 18.95
N ASN A 323 4.83 -31.83 19.81
CA ASN A 323 4.56 -32.64 21.02
C ASN A 323 3.18 -32.26 21.58
#